data_b72cd136f093c7f08354430e7d906a3e
#
_entry.id   b72cd136f093c7f08354430e7d906a3e
#
_cell.length_a   1.000
_cell.length_b   1.000
_cell.length_c   1.000
_cell.angle_alpha   90.00
_cell.angle_beta   90.00
_cell.angle_gamma   90.00
#
_symmetry.space_group_name_H-M   'P 1'
#
loop_
_entity.id
_entity.type
_entity.pdbx_description
1 polymer ?
#
loop_
_entity_poly.entity_id
_entity_poly.type
_entity_poly.pdbx_seq_one_letter_code
_entity_poly.pdbx_strand_id
1 'polypeptide(L)'
;MNKITKKSLSKRLLQYGALTSAALGVSDAAGQIVYVDVEPDAIIAVGETFSTDFEEDGFEDVSVANPADLANGFAAVVFPSSGGAFVGFTAGAYQYPALLNEGDIIDDASGYTEVGVRGDLNYYGCAYSNSQWCDTVVDGYLGVKFNNLLGGTDHYGWIRMDTDVNGTNLMVVKGYAFNLTPDTVIEAGDEGVLSLQDEYFNDFNYYIATNSQLVINASTSLENIQLYNLLGQEVISKKLSNTNETINIESLDTGIYIAKVSIQGKSKSFKIVKN
;
A
#
# COMPACT_ATOMS: atom_id res chain seq x y z
N MET A 1 -17.99 27.85 9.00
CA MET A 1 -17.06 26.71 9.08
C MET A 1 -17.31 25.85 7.84
N ASN A 2 -16.43 25.93 6.84
CA ASN A 2 -16.55 25.17 5.60
C ASN A 2 -15.99 23.75 5.83
N LYS A 3 -16.85 22.73 5.73
CA LYS A 3 -16.43 21.34 5.66
C LYS A 3 -15.66 21.12 4.34
N ILE A 4 -14.36 21.01 4.42
CA ILE A 4 -13.55 20.51 3.30
C ILE A 4 -13.83 19.02 3.22
N THR A 5 -14.60 18.62 2.22
CA THR A 5 -14.95 17.21 2.00
C THR A 5 -13.72 16.44 1.53
N LYS A 6 -13.45 15.27 2.13
CA LYS A 6 -12.37 14.33 1.78
C LYS A 6 -12.27 14.02 0.26
N LYS A 7 -13.36 14.12 -0.49
CA LYS A 7 -13.43 13.96 -1.95
C LYS A 7 -12.53 14.90 -2.77
N SER A 8 -12.06 16.00 -2.20
CA SER A 8 -11.20 16.96 -2.93
C SER A 8 -9.71 16.61 -2.81
N LEU A 9 -9.32 15.84 -1.80
CA LEU A 9 -7.92 15.46 -1.58
C LEU A 9 -7.52 14.25 -2.45
N SER A 10 -8.38 13.23 -2.54
CA SER A 10 -8.13 12.01 -3.32
C SER A 10 -7.98 12.28 -4.82
N LYS A 11 -8.85 13.12 -5.41
CA LYS A 11 -8.69 13.53 -6.82
C LYS A 11 -7.40 14.28 -7.11
N ARG A 12 -6.86 14.99 -6.14
CA ARG A 12 -5.58 15.69 -6.29
C ARG A 12 -4.40 14.73 -6.15
N LEU A 13 -4.47 13.72 -5.27
CA LEU A 13 -3.46 12.66 -5.15
C LEU A 13 -3.39 11.79 -6.41
N LEU A 14 -4.52 11.39 -6.99
CA LEU A 14 -4.57 10.65 -8.25
C LEU A 14 -3.94 11.43 -9.42
N GLN A 15 -4.15 12.76 -9.49
CA GLN A 15 -3.49 13.61 -10.48
C GLN A 15 -1.98 13.71 -10.26
N TYR A 16 -1.50 13.60 -9.03
CA TYR A 16 -0.06 13.59 -8.72
C TYR A 16 0.58 12.22 -8.96
N GLY A 17 -0.13 11.12 -8.69
CA GLY A 17 0.32 9.76 -9.01
C GLY A 17 0.47 9.52 -10.52
N ALA A 18 -0.47 9.98 -11.33
CA ALA A 18 -0.41 9.86 -12.78
C ALA A 18 0.71 10.71 -13.43
N LEU A 19 1.09 11.84 -12.79
CA LEU A 19 2.20 12.67 -13.26
C LEU A 19 3.57 12.07 -12.92
N THR A 20 3.70 11.34 -11.82
CA THR A 20 4.96 10.67 -11.46
C THR A 20 5.22 9.44 -12.32
N SER A 21 4.19 8.71 -12.75
CA SER A 21 4.34 7.55 -13.65
C SER A 21 4.71 7.93 -15.09
N ALA A 22 4.31 9.12 -15.55
CA ALA A 22 4.67 9.61 -16.89
C ALA A 22 6.13 10.10 -17.00
N ALA A 23 6.79 10.44 -15.87
CA ALA A 23 8.17 10.90 -15.84
C ALA A 23 9.20 9.76 -15.66
N LEU A 24 8.74 8.58 -15.28
CA LEU A 24 9.56 7.40 -15.13
C LEU A 24 9.35 6.49 -16.33
N GLY A 25 10.21 6.55 -17.32
CA GLY A 25 10.29 5.53 -18.35
C GLY A 25 10.70 4.21 -17.70
N VAL A 26 9.76 3.53 -17.06
CA VAL A 26 9.99 2.21 -16.46
C VAL A 26 9.67 1.17 -17.50
N SER A 27 10.70 0.61 -18.07
CA SER A 27 10.65 -0.67 -18.78
C SER A 27 10.93 -1.77 -17.76
N ASP A 28 10.01 -2.07 -16.89
CA ASP A 28 9.99 -3.35 -16.20
C ASP A 28 8.53 -3.74 -15.93
N ALA A 29 8.20 -4.97 -16.33
CA ALA A 29 6.88 -5.56 -16.24
C ALA A 29 6.52 -6.03 -14.81
N ALA A 30 7.03 -5.35 -13.80
CA ALA A 30 6.51 -5.47 -12.44
C ALA A 30 5.35 -4.49 -12.32
N GLY A 31 4.16 -4.98 -12.05
CA GLY A 31 2.95 -4.15 -11.89
C GLY A 31 3.18 -3.04 -10.86
N GLN A 32 2.44 -1.96 -11.02
CA GLN A 32 2.49 -0.86 -10.05
C GLN A 32 1.71 -1.28 -8.79
N ILE A 33 2.40 -1.45 -7.67
CA ILE A 33 1.77 -1.70 -6.38
C ILE A 33 1.40 -0.37 -5.73
N VAL A 34 0.17 -0.30 -5.24
CA VAL A 34 -0.34 0.79 -4.42
C VAL A 34 -0.43 0.29 -2.99
N TYR A 35 0.34 0.91 -2.10
CA TYR A 35 0.32 0.61 -0.67
C TYR A 35 -0.31 1.76 0.12
N VAL A 36 -1.11 1.41 1.10
CA VAL A 36 -1.73 2.33 2.06
C VAL A 36 -1.39 1.89 3.47
N ASP A 37 -0.63 2.73 4.17
CA ASP A 37 -0.41 2.62 5.62
C ASP A 37 -1.64 3.17 6.35
N VAL A 38 -2.24 2.37 7.23
CA VAL A 38 -3.42 2.77 8.01
C VAL A 38 -2.94 3.44 9.30
N GLU A 39 -2.72 4.77 9.26
CA GLU A 39 -2.17 5.53 10.39
C GLU A 39 -3.23 6.52 10.97
N PRO A 40 -3.58 6.41 12.26
CA PRO A 40 -3.22 5.33 13.18
C PRO A 40 -3.87 4.00 12.81
N ASP A 41 -3.25 2.88 13.22
CA ASP A 41 -3.79 1.54 13.04
C ASP A 41 -5.28 1.48 13.40
N ALA A 42 -6.09 0.87 12.55
CA ALA A 42 -7.53 0.78 12.76
C ALA A 42 -7.87 -0.37 13.72
N ILE A 43 -8.26 -0.02 14.93
CA ILE A 43 -8.74 -0.99 15.93
C ILE A 43 -10.21 -1.31 15.65
N ILE A 44 -10.55 -2.59 15.53
CA ILE A 44 -11.90 -3.08 15.26
C ILE A 44 -12.39 -3.84 16.50
N ALA A 45 -13.15 -3.15 17.34
CA ALA A 45 -13.78 -3.73 18.52
C ALA A 45 -15.08 -4.45 18.12
N VAL A 46 -15.67 -5.16 19.09
CA VAL A 46 -16.96 -5.85 18.89
C VAL A 46 -18.05 -4.88 18.43
N GLY A 47 -18.66 -5.17 17.31
CA GLY A 47 -19.67 -4.34 16.65
C GLY A 47 -19.12 -3.37 15.62
N GLU A 48 -17.80 -3.34 15.38
CA GLU A 48 -17.16 -2.44 14.44
C GLU A 48 -16.75 -3.15 13.16
N THR A 49 -16.55 -2.35 12.11
CA THR A 49 -16.12 -2.78 10.77
C THR A 49 -15.15 -1.76 10.21
N PHE A 50 -14.10 -2.24 9.55
CA PHE A 50 -13.19 -1.47 8.73
C PHE A 50 -13.39 -1.88 7.27
N SER A 51 -13.50 -0.92 6.35
CA SER A 51 -13.69 -1.18 4.93
C SER A 51 -12.57 -0.53 4.11
N THR A 52 -12.14 -1.24 3.07
CA THR A 52 -11.21 -0.75 2.05
C THR A 52 -11.94 -0.53 0.73
N ASP A 53 -11.52 0.49 0.01
CA ASP A 53 -11.82 0.77 -1.39
C ASP A 53 -10.46 0.93 -2.05
N PHE A 54 -9.96 -0.14 -2.66
CA PHE A 54 -8.57 -0.23 -3.13
C PHE A 54 -8.30 0.76 -4.26
N GLU A 55 -9.18 0.80 -5.25
CA GLU A 55 -9.02 1.67 -6.41
C GLU A 55 -9.70 3.04 -6.28
N GLU A 56 -10.28 3.36 -5.12
CA GLU A 56 -10.97 4.61 -4.82
C GLU A 56 -12.12 4.94 -5.81
N ASP A 57 -12.83 3.92 -6.28
CA ASP A 57 -13.95 4.07 -7.21
C ASP A 57 -15.27 4.43 -6.51
N GLY A 58 -15.28 4.37 -5.18
CA GLY A 58 -16.38 4.71 -4.30
C GLY A 58 -17.22 3.49 -3.90
N PHE A 59 -16.78 2.29 -4.23
CA PHE A 59 -17.34 1.03 -3.74
C PHE A 59 -16.33 0.35 -2.82
N GLU A 60 -16.86 -0.35 -1.80
CA GLU A 60 -16.00 -1.12 -0.88
C GLU A 60 -15.62 -2.45 -1.51
N ASP A 61 -14.32 -2.77 -1.51
CA ASP A 61 -13.82 -4.04 -2.01
C ASP A 61 -13.77 -5.12 -0.95
N VAL A 62 -13.31 -4.74 0.25
CA VAL A 62 -13.19 -5.65 1.38
C VAL A 62 -13.61 -4.95 2.66
N SER A 63 -14.41 -5.65 3.47
CA SER A 63 -14.71 -5.23 4.84
C SER A 63 -14.21 -6.28 5.83
N VAL A 64 -13.49 -5.82 6.86
CA VAL A 64 -13.06 -6.64 8.01
C VAL A 64 -13.95 -6.29 9.19
N ALA A 65 -14.65 -7.26 9.78
CA ALA A 65 -15.66 -7.00 10.80
C ALA A 65 -15.54 -7.92 12.02
N ASN A 66 -15.88 -7.37 13.18
CA ASN A 66 -16.05 -8.07 14.45
C ASN A 66 -17.53 -7.92 14.90
N PRO A 67 -18.49 -8.64 14.29
CA PRO A 67 -19.91 -8.40 14.50
C PRO A 67 -20.38 -8.89 15.87
N ALA A 68 -21.11 -8.04 16.58
CA ALA A 68 -21.62 -8.31 17.94
C ALA A 68 -22.71 -9.40 17.98
N ASP A 69 -23.43 -9.57 16.90
CA ASP A 69 -24.58 -10.48 16.77
C ASP A 69 -24.18 -11.86 16.21
N LEU A 70 -22.95 -12.05 15.79
CA LEU A 70 -22.41 -13.33 15.37
C LEU A 70 -21.61 -13.98 16.49
N ALA A 71 -21.75 -15.29 16.65
CA ALA A 71 -20.96 -16.10 17.58
C ALA A 71 -20.90 -15.52 19.01
N ASN A 72 -21.98 -14.85 19.47
CA ASN A 72 -22.04 -14.13 20.74
C ASN A 72 -20.92 -13.06 20.89
N GLY A 73 -20.51 -12.43 19.80
CA GLY A 73 -19.43 -11.45 19.77
C GLY A 73 -18.03 -12.04 19.71
N PHE A 74 -17.89 -13.33 19.42
CA PHE A 74 -16.61 -14.00 19.21
C PHE A 74 -16.45 -14.43 17.76
N ALA A 75 -16.40 -13.46 16.87
CA ALA A 75 -16.22 -13.70 15.43
C ALA A 75 -15.29 -12.64 14.82
N ALA A 76 -14.35 -13.08 14.02
CA ALA A 76 -13.63 -12.27 13.05
C ALA A 76 -14.03 -12.75 11.67
N VAL A 77 -14.61 -11.88 10.87
CA VAL A 77 -15.12 -12.21 9.54
C VAL A 77 -14.71 -11.14 8.54
N VAL A 78 -14.63 -11.54 7.27
CA VAL A 78 -14.33 -10.65 6.15
C VAL A 78 -15.38 -10.79 5.07
N PHE A 79 -15.71 -9.68 4.43
CA PHE A 79 -16.69 -9.63 3.35
C PHE A 79 -15.99 -9.09 2.12
N PRO A 80 -15.96 -9.83 0.99
CA PRO A 80 -15.46 -9.32 -0.27
C PRO A 80 -16.56 -8.55 -0.99
N SER A 81 -16.20 -7.72 -1.96
CA SER A 81 -17.15 -7.22 -2.97
C SER A 81 -17.80 -8.37 -3.75
N SER A 82 -18.83 -8.08 -4.53
CA SER A 82 -19.60 -9.12 -5.24
C SER A 82 -18.76 -9.96 -6.23
N GLY A 83 -17.65 -9.42 -6.73
CA GLY A 83 -16.69 -10.09 -7.60
C GLY A 83 -15.43 -10.57 -6.89
N GLY A 84 -15.28 -10.25 -5.60
CA GLY A 84 -14.08 -10.54 -4.83
C GLY A 84 -14.08 -11.91 -4.16
N ALA A 85 -12.89 -12.35 -3.74
CA ALA A 85 -12.67 -13.57 -2.97
C ALA A 85 -11.35 -13.45 -2.19
N PHE A 86 -11.14 -14.36 -1.24
CA PHE A 86 -9.93 -14.43 -0.43
C PHE A 86 -9.08 -15.64 -0.82
N VAL A 87 -7.77 -15.50 -0.75
CA VAL A 87 -6.89 -16.67 -0.80
C VAL A 87 -7.28 -17.62 0.34
N GLY A 88 -7.55 -18.88 0.02
CA GLY A 88 -8.07 -19.83 0.99
C GLY A 88 -8.87 -20.96 0.34
N PHE A 89 -9.82 -21.55 1.06
CA PHE A 89 -10.61 -22.67 0.57
C PHE A 89 -12.01 -22.70 1.18
N THR A 90 -12.88 -23.47 0.54
CA THR A 90 -14.24 -23.75 1.02
C THR A 90 -14.28 -25.13 1.67
N ALA A 91 -14.87 -25.24 2.85
CA ALA A 91 -15.16 -26.52 3.49
C ALA A 91 -16.61 -26.54 4.00
N GLY A 92 -17.41 -27.41 3.40
CA GLY A 92 -18.86 -27.44 3.66
C GLY A 92 -19.54 -26.13 3.21
N ALA A 93 -20.18 -25.44 4.15
CA ALA A 93 -20.85 -24.17 3.90
C ALA A 93 -20.00 -22.93 4.30
N TYR A 94 -18.75 -23.15 4.73
CA TYR A 94 -17.91 -22.10 5.28
C TYR A 94 -16.71 -21.82 4.37
N GLN A 95 -16.33 -20.55 4.33
CA GLN A 95 -15.19 -20.05 3.60
C GLN A 95 -14.07 -19.77 4.60
N TYR A 96 -12.87 -20.33 4.37
CA TYR A 96 -11.72 -20.21 5.25
C TYR A 96 -10.59 -19.45 4.56
N PRO A 97 -10.49 -18.13 4.74
CA PRO A 97 -9.34 -17.37 4.27
C PRO A 97 -8.05 -17.89 4.91
N ALA A 98 -7.03 -18.08 4.09
CA ALA A 98 -5.72 -18.51 4.57
C ALA A 98 -5.01 -17.38 5.33
N LEU A 99 -4.24 -17.75 6.33
CA LEU A 99 -3.26 -16.88 6.96
C LEU A 99 -1.98 -16.94 6.14
N LEU A 100 -1.67 -15.88 5.41
CA LEU A 100 -0.45 -15.77 4.64
C LEU A 100 0.66 -15.14 5.47
N ASN A 101 1.90 -15.49 5.13
CA ASN A 101 3.11 -14.87 5.65
C ASN A 101 3.67 -13.89 4.63
N GLU A 102 4.56 -13.01 5.07
CA GLU A 102 5.31 -12.13 4.18
C GLU A 102 6.04 -12.93 3.09
N GLY A 103 5.90 -12.51 1.83
CA GLY A 103 6.45 -13.17 0.65
C GLY A 103 5.59 -14.26 0.03
N ASP A 104 4.44 -14.64 0.64
CA ASP A 104 3.51 -15.60 0.01
C ASP A 104 2.87 -14.98 -1.24
N ILE A 105 2.82 -15.77 -2.32
CA ILE A 105 2.34 -15.31 -3.63
C ILE A 105 0.82 -15.25 -3.67
N ILE A 106 0.30 -14.18 -4.25
CA ILE A 106 -1.12 -13.96 -4.52
C ILE A 106 -1.28 -13.69 -6.02
N ASP A 107 -1.86 -14.64 -6.73
CA ASP A 107 -2.03 -14.63 -8.19
C ASP A 107 -3.24 -15.47 -8.64
N ASP A 108 -3.43 -15.62 -9.93
CA ASP A 108 -4.50 -16.45 -10.51
C ASP A 108 -4.44 -17.93 -10.08
N ALA A 109 -3.24 -18.46 -9.81
CA ALA A 109 -3.04 -19.85 -9.40
C ALA A 109 -3.27 -20.08 -7.90
N SER A 110 -3.40 -19.02 -7.10
CA SER A 110 -3.74 -19.12 -5.69
C SER A 110 -5.12 -19.75 -5.51
N GLY A 111 -5.27 -20.64 -4.55
CA GLY A 111 -6.60 -21.17 -4.19
C GLY A 111 -7.45 -20.06 -3.59
N TYR A 112 -8.72 -19.95 -3.99
CA TYR A 112 -9.64 -18.93 -3.51
C TYR A 112 -10.88 -19.51 -2.84
N THR A 113 -11.45 -18.75 -1.90
CA THR A 113 -12.79 -18.98 -1.37
C THR A 113 -13.85 -18.72 -2.44
N GLU A 114 -15.10 -19.05 -2.18
CA GLU A 114 -16.20 -18.75 -3.09
C GLU A 114 -16.37 -17.25 -3.28
N VAL A 115 -16.52 -16.80 -4.53
CA VAL A 115 -16.64 -15.40 -4.92
C VAL A 115 -17.87 -14.75 -4.29
N GLY A 116 -17.71 -13.56 -3.73
CA GLY A 116 -18.79 -12.78 -3.12
C GLY A 116 -19.30 -13.33 -1.78
N VAL A 117 -18.64 -14.35 -1.23
CA VAL A 117 -19.09 -14.99 0.01
C VAL A 117 -18.19 -14.61 1.19
N ARG A 118 -18.84 -14.36 2.34
CA ARG A 118 -18.15 -14.03 3.60
C ARG A 118 -17.08 -15.08 3.95
N GLY A 119 -15.88 -14.62 4.30
CA GLY A 119 -14.82 -15.44 4.86
C GLY A 119 -14.88 -15.48 6.39
N ASP A 120 -14.71 -16.67 6.97
CA ASP A 120 -14.68 -16.89 8.42
C ASP A 120 -13.21 -17.02 8.89
N LEU A 121 -12.64 -15.92 9.40
CA LEU A 121 -11.29 -15.93 9.96
C LEU A 121 -11.26 -16.68 11.29
N ASN A 122 -12.18 -16.33 12.18
CA ASN A 122 -12.38 -16.97 13.47
C ASN A 122 -13.88 -16.93 13.82
N TYR A 123 -14.42 -18.05 14.24
CA TYR A 123 -15.83 -18.14 14.58
C TYR A 123 -16.00 -18.96 15.88
N TYR A 124 -16.73 -18.41 16.85
CA TYR A 124 -16.89 -18.98 18.20
C TYR A 124 -15.55 -19.28 18.91
N GLY A 125 -14.58 -18.34 18.80
CA GLY A 125 -13.28 -18.54 19.44
C GLY A 125 -12.58 -19.80 18.94
N CYS A 126 -12.53 -20.01 17.63
CA CYS A 126 -11.94 -21.19 16.99
C CYS A 126 -12.62 -22.52 17.26
N ALA A 127 -13.94 -22.52 17.36
CA ALA A 127 -14.69 -23.78 17.40
C ALA A 127 -14.54 -24.61 16.13
N TYR A 128 -14.10 -24.00 15.03
CA TYR A 128 -13.93 -24.64 13.71
C TYR A 128 -12.46 -24.83 13.38
N SER A 129 -12.02 -26.09 13.32
CA SER A 129 -10.61 -26.47 13.16
C SER A 129 -9.98 -26.11 11.82
N ASN A 130 -10.76 -25.69 10.83
CA ASN A 130 -10.25 -25.26 9.53
C ASN A 130 -9.77 -23.81 9.54
N SER A 131 -10.14 -23.01 10.55
CA SER A 131 -9.67 -21.64 10.69
C SER A 131 -8.17 -21.58 10.95
N GLN A 132 -7.47 -20.72 10.25
CA GLN A 132 -6.04 -20.47 10.42
C GLN A 132 -5.76 -19.22 11.28
N TRP A 133 -6.79 -18.41 11.55
CA TRP A 133 -6.71 -17.16 12.32
C TRP A 133 -7.14 -17.37 13.78
N CYS A 134 -6.82 -18.52 14.34
CA CYS A 134 -7.37 -18.98 15.60
C CYS A 134 -6.68 -18.42 16.83
N ASP A 135 -5.38 -18.44 16.83
CA ASP A 135 -4.60 -17.92 17.95
C ASP A 135 -4.40 -16.41 17.81
N THR A 136 -3.66 -15.79 18.71
CA THR A 136 -3.21 -14.43 18.53
C THR A 136 -2.33 -14.36 17.29
N VAL A 137 -2.81 -13.70 16.24
CA VAL A 137 -2.06 -13.45 15.01
C VAL A 137 -1.52 -12.04 15.07
N VAL A 138 -0.24 -11.88 14.78
CA VAL A 138 0.46 -10.59 14.67
C VAL A 138 1.06 -10.50 13.28
N ASP A 139 0.80 -9.38 12.60
CA ASP A 139 1.27 -9.13 11.23
C ASP A 139 0.90 -10.23 10.22
N GLY A 140 -0.30 -10.79 10.35
CA GLY A 140 -0.83 -11.75 9.39
C GLY A 140 -1.35 -11.05 8.13
N TYR A 141 -1.24 -11.73 6.98
CA TYR A 141 -1.70 -11.20 5.72
C TYR A 141 -2.94 -11.96 5.22
N LEU A 142 -3.97 -11.20 4.89
CA LEU A 142 -5.17 -11.69 4.19
C LEU A 142 -5.00 -11.43 2.71
N GLY A 143 -4.80 -12.47 1.91
CA GLY A 143 -4.73 -12.36 0.45
C GLY A 143 -6.12 -12.18 -0.14
N VAL A 144 -6.27 -11.23 -1.06
CA VAL A 144 -7.54 -10.88 -1.68
C VAL A 144 -7.42 -10.83 -3.20
N LYS A 145 -8.51 -11.14 -3.89
CA LYS A 145 -8.74 -10.72 -5.25
C LYS A 145 -10.06 -9.95 -5.32
N PHE A 146 -10.10 -8.94 -6.15
CA PHE A 146 -11.27 -8.12 -6.39
C PHE A 146 -11.30 -7.71 -7.86
N ASN A 147 -12.46 -7.35 -8.38
CA ASN A 147 -12.59 -6.83 -9.73
C ASN A 147 -13.42 -5.56 -9.72
N ASN A 148 -13.05 -4.66 -10.59
CA ASN A 148 -13.81 -3.47 -10.85
C ASN A 148 -15.15 -3.85 -11.48
N LEU A 149 -16.26 -3.38 -10.91
CA LEU A 149 -17.61 -3.64 -11.38
C LEU A 149 -17.83 -3.30 -12.86
N LEU A 150 -17.00 -2.45 -13.45
CA LEU A 150 -17.09 -1.99 -14.81
C LEU A 150 -16.17 -2.73 -15.80
N GLY A 151 -15.16 -3.47 -15.34
CA GLY A 151 -14.11 -4.05 -16.20
C GLY A 151 -14.03 -5.57 -16.18
N GLY A 152 -14.31 -6.19 -15.07
CA GLY A 152 -14.31 -7.66 -14.94
C GLY A 152 -12.93 -8.31 -15.02
N THR A 153 -11.84 -7.55 -14.81
CA THR A 153 -10.48 -8.08 -14.65
C THR A 153 -10.11 -8.11 -13.17
N ASP A 154 -9.51 -9.20 -12.74
CA ASP A 154 -9.11 -9.39 -11.34
C ASP A 154 -7.88 -8.56 -11.02
N HIS A 155 -7.86 -7.97 -9.83
CA HIS A 155 -6.69 -7.41 -9.18
C HIS A 155 -6.37 -8.24 -7.96
N TYR A 156 -5.08 -8.34 -7.61
CA TYR A 156 -4.61 -9.05 -6.43
C TYR A 156 -4.05 -8.07 -5.41
N GLY A 157 -4.31 -8.36 -4.14
CA GLY A 157 -3.87 -7.51 -3.05
C GLY A 157 -3.78 -8.26 -1.72
N TRP A 158 -3.41 -7.55 -0.70
CA TRP A 158 -3.35 -8.06 0.67
C TRP A 158 -3.77 -7.00 1.69
N ILE A 159 -4.26 -7.47 2.85
CA ILE A 159 -4.50 -6.65 4.04
C ILE A 159 -3.65 -7.23 5.17
N ARG A 160 -2.82 -6.39 5.82
CA ARG A 160 -2.03 -6.75 7.00
C ARG A 160 -2.80 -6.42 8.27
N MET A 161 -2.97 -7.43 9.14
CA MET A 161 -3.74 -7.24 10.35
C MET A 161 -3.29 -8.16 11.50
N ASP A 162 -3.60 -7.70 12.71
CA ASP A 162 -3.58 -8.53 13.91
C ASP A 162 -4.99 -9.02 14.22
N THR A 163 -5.10 -10.24 14.78
CA THR A 163 -6.34 -10.75 15.33
C THR A 163 -6.10 -11.42 16.69
N ASP A 164 -6.94 -11.13 17.67
CA ASP A 164 -6.87 -11.72 18.99
C ASP A 164 -8.29 -11.95 19.55
N VAL A 165 -9.11 -12.71 18.79
CA VAL A 165 -10.53 -12.92 19.12
C VAL A 165 -10.70 -13.65 20.47
N ASN A 166 -9.79 -14.57 20.80
CA ASN A 166 -9.88 -15.36 22.04
C ASN A 166 -9.33 -14.62 23.28
N GLY A 167 -8.49 -13.61 23.09
CA GLY A 167 -7.88 -12.83 24.16
C GLY A 167 -8.62 -11.52 24.39
N THR A 168 -8.22 -10.48 23.65
CA THR A 168 -8.78 -9.13 23.79
C THR A 168 -10.07 -8.92 23.01
N ASN A 169 -10.42 -9.84 22.13
CA ASN A 169 -11.52 -9.76 21.18
C ASN A 169 -11.43 -8.52 20.26
N LEU A 170 -10.22 -8.20 19.84
CA LEU A 170 -9.91 -7.10 18.93
C LEU A 170 -9.29 -7.61 17.64
N MET A 171 -9.47 -6.86 16.59
CA MET A 171 -8.67 -6.92 15.37
C MET A 171 -8.04 -5.56 15.13
N VAL A 172 -6.91 -5.53 14.45
CA VAL A 172 -6.21 -4.29 14.09
C VAL A 172 -5.79 -4.37 12.64
N VAL A 173 -6.28 -3.47 11.80
CA VAL A 173 -5.81 -3.33 10.42
C VAL A 173 -4.71 -2.29 10.39
N LYS A 174 -3.54 -2.68 9.86
CA LYS A 174 -2.32 -1.87 9.83
C LYS A 174 -2.02 -1.28 8.47
N GLY A 175 -2.37 -1.97 7.40
CA GLY A 175 -2.13 -1.51 6.04
C GLY A 175 -2.66 -2.49 5.02
N TYR A 176 -2.70 -2.05 3.78
CA TYR A 176 -3.11 -2.88 2.66
C TYR A 176 -2.42 -2.43 1.37
N ALA A 177 -2.27 -3.35 0.43
CA ALA A 177 -1.76 -3.05 -0.89
C ALA A 177 -2.43 -3.88 -1.97
N PHE A 178 -2.34 -3.40 -3.20
CA PHE A 178 -2.81 -4.13 -4.37
C PHE A 178 -1.97 -3.81 -5.61
N ASN A 179 -1.99 -4.71 -6.57
CA ASN A 179 -1.37 -4.46 -7.86
C ASN A 179 -2.37 -3.72 -8.77
N LEU A 180 -2.02 -2.49 -9.19
CA LEU A 180 -2.84 -1.66 -10.06
C LEU A 180 -2.97 -2.26 -11.47
N THR A 181 -2.02 -3.10 -11.88
CA THR A 181 -2.09 -3.81 -13.16
C THR A 181 -2.95 -5.06 -12.99
N PRO A 182 -4.07 -5.19 -13.73
CA PRO A 182 -4.92 -6.38 -13.65
C PRO A 182 -4.14 -7.67 -13.92
N ASP A 183 -4.62 -8.77 -13.35
CA ASP A 183 -4.09 -10.13 -13.52
C ASP A 183 -2.58 -10.26 -13.24
N THR A 184 -2.03 -9.32 -12.44
CA THR A 184 -0.60 -9.30 -12.12
C THR A 184 -0.36 -9.68 -10.66
N VAL A 185 0.57 -10.61 -10.46
CA VAL A 185 0.96 -11.13 -9.16
C VAL A 185 1.38 -10.04 -8.17
N ILE A 186 1.09 -10.26 -6.89
CA ILE A 186 1.64 -9.52 -5.75
C ILE A 186 2.09 -10.51 -4.69
N GLU A 187 3.13 -10.18 -3.92
CA GLU A 187 3.52 -10.93 -2.73
C GLU A 187 2.87 -10.29 -1.48
N ALA A 188 2.47 -11.10 -0.52
CA ALA A 188 2.00 -10.60 0.77
C ALA A 188 3.11 -9.77 1.43
N GLY A 189 2.80 -8.55 1.84
CA GLY A 189 3.78 -7.61 2.38
C GLY A 189 4.55 -6.80 1.33
N ASP A 190 4.34 -7.03 0.03
CA ASP A 190 4.94 -6.19 -1.00
C ASP A 190 4.25 -4.80 -1.02
N GLU A 191 4.98 -3.80 -0.60
CA GLU A 191 4.56 -2.39 -0.57
C GLU A 191 4.95 -1.63 -1.86
N GLY A 192 5.44 -2.37 -2.85
CA GLY A 192 5.93 -1.82 -4.11
C GLY A 192 7.40 -1.41 -4.05
N VAL A 193 7.92 -0.97 -5.17
CA VAL A 193 9.36 -0.66 -5.34
C VAL A 193 9.94 0.40 -4.40
N LEU A 194 9.14 0.96 -3.49
CA LEU A 194 9.68 1.82 -2.43
C LEU A 194 10.55 1.05 -1.44
N SER A 195 10.26 -0.23 -1.16
CA SER A 195 11.01 -1.02 -0.18
C SER A 195 12.43 -1.40 -0.64
N LEU A 196 12.63 -1.70 -1.92
CA LEU A 196 13.98 -1.97 -2.46
C LEU A 196 14.79 -0.70 -2.74
N GLN A 197 14.14 0.46 -2.89
CA GLN A 197 14.84 1.73 -3.01
C GLN A 197 15.30 2.28 -1.67
N ASP A 198 14.60 1.95 -0.58
CA ASP A 198 14.92 2.49 0.75
C ASP A 198 16.22 1.89 1.34
N GLU A 199 16.61 0.66 1.02
CA GLU A 199 17.88 0.10 1.51
C GLU A 199 19.10 0.95 1.09
N TYR A 200 19.11 1.47 -0.15
CA TYR A 200 20.16 2.36 -0.63
C TYR A 200 20.01 3.80 -0.17
N PHE A 201 18.82 4.17 0.31
CA PHE A 201 18.47 5.54 0.72
C PHE A 201 18.10 5.66 2.21
N ASN A 202 18.34 4.63 3.04
CA ASN A 202 18.05 4.64 4.47
C ASN A 202 18.64 5.85 5.21
N ASP A 203 19.85 6.25 4.86
CA ASP A 203 20.56 7.40 5.45
C ASP A 203 20.53 8.64 4.56
N PHE A 204 19.75 8.59 3.47
CA PHE A 204 19.64 9.73 2.56
C PHE A 204 18.84 10.84 3.23
N ASN A 205 19.47 12.01 3.31
CA ASN A 205 18.78 13.22 3.77
C ASN A 205 19.13 14.43 2.90
N TYR A 206 18.28 15.42 2.93
CA TYR A 206 18.48 16.65 2.18
C TYR A 206 17.90 17.87 2.92
N TYR A 207 18.46 19.02 2.64
CA TYR A 207 17.91 20.31 3.09
C TYR A 207 18.35 21.43 2.14
N ILE A 208 17.64 22.55 2.19
CA ILE A 208 18.01 23.76 1.46
C ILE A 208 18.68 24.71 2.46
N ALA A 209 19.94 25.03 2.21
CA ALA A 209 20.68 26.03 2.98
C ALA A 209 20.24 27.45 2.61
N THR A 210 20.54 28.42 3.50
CA THR A 210 20.10 29.83 3.37
C THR A 210 20.59 30.56 2.13
N ASN A 211 21.59 30.01 1.44
CA ASN A 211 22.20 30.58 0.22
C ASN A 211 21.73 29.90 -1.07
N SER A 212 20.52 29.38 -1.09
CA SER A 212 19.95 28.64 -2.24
C SER A 212 20.80 27.45 -2.68
N GLN A 213 21.35 26.74 -1.73
CA GLN A 213 22.11 25.50 -1.97
C GLN A 213 21.26 24.31 -1.49
N LEU A 214 20.96 23.38 -2.38
CA LEU A 214 20.41 22.08 -2.02
C LEU A 214 21.56 21.17 -1.58
N VAL A 215 21.59 20.82 -0.31
CA VAL A 215 22.57 19.87 0.26
C VAL A 215 21.93 18.52 0.35
N ILE A 216 22.62 17.49 -0.13
CA ILE A 216 22.19 16.09 -0.09
C ILE A 216 23.29 15.22 0.49
N ASN A 217 22.91 14.28 1.35
CA ASN A 217 23.82 13.37 2.03
C ASN A 217 23.28 11.94 1.95
N ALA A 218 24.19 10.98 1.80
CA ALA A 218 23.91 9.55 1.89
C ALA A 218 25.13 8.82 2.47
N SER A 219 24.94 7.60 2.93
CA SER A 219 26.05 6.72 3.34
C SER A 219 26.81 6.14 2.15
N THR A 220 26.21 6.10 0.98
CA THR A 220 26.77 5.59 -0.28
C THR A 220 26.93 6.74 -1.29
N SER A 221 27.93 6.63 -2.17
CA SER A 221 28.19 7.65 -3.22
C SER A 221 26.96 7.87 -4.09
N LEU A 222 26.57 9.13 -4.21
CA LEU A 222 25.56 9.61 -5.13
C LEU A 222 26.09 9.58 -6.57
N GLU A 223 25.28 9.23 -7.55
CA GLU A 223 25.69 9.12 -8.96
C GLU A 223 25.23 10.31 -9.80
N ASN A 224 24.00 10.73 -9.62
CA ASN A 224 23.44 11.89 -10.31
C ASN A 224 22.26 12.48 -9.55
N ILE A 225 21.94 13.72 -9.91
CA ILE A 225 20.70 14.40 -9.52
C ILE A 225 20.09 15.13 -10.70
N GLN A 226 18.79 15.06 -10.83
CA GLN A 226 17.99 15.79 -11.80
C GLN A 226 16.85 16.51 -11.07
N LEU A 227 16.62 17.77 -11.42
CA LEU A 227 15.52 18.56 -10.89
C LEU A 227 14.53 18.87 -12.02
N TYR A 228 13.26 18.74 -11.73
CA TYR A 228 12.15 18.98 -12.66
C TYR A 228 11.20 20.02 -12.08
N ASN A 229 10.68 20.89 -12.92
CA ASN A 229 9.58 21.77 -12.54
C ASN A 229 8.24 20.97 -12.56
N LEU A 230 7.14 21.60 -12.13
CA LEU A 230 5.82 20.95 -12.10
C LEU A 230 5.25 20.57 -13.49
N LEU A 231 5.84 21.06 -14.56
CA LEU A 231 5.50 20.70 -15.95
C LEU A 231 6.32 19.50 -16.45
N GLY A 232 7.19 18.93 -15.59
CA GLY A 232 8.06 17.80 -15.95
C GLY A 232 9.30 18.19 -16.77
N GLN A 233 9.59 19.47 -16.93
CA GLN A 233 10.79 19.91 -17.64
C GLN A 233 12.02 19.81 -16.72
N GLU A 234 13.08 19.19 -17.20
CA GLU A 234 14.37 19.14 -16.49
C GLU A 234 15.01 20.54 -16.46
N VAL A 235 15.24 21.05 -15.25
CA VAL A 235 15.83 22.38 -15.01
C VAL A 235 17.25 22.32 -14.49
N ILE A 236 17.66 21.24 -13.86
CA ILE A 236 19.05 20.97 -13.45
C ILE A 236 19.32 19.48 -13.67
N SER A 237 20.51 19.17 -14.19
CA SER A 237 21.06 17.82 -14.26
C SER A 237 22.54 17.85 -13.91
N LYS A 238 22.96 17.04 -12.95
CA LYS A 238 24.36 17.02 -12.46
C LYS A 238 24.80 15.60 -12.14
N LYS A 239 25.97 15.19 -12.64
CA LYS A 239 26.65 13.99 -12.17
C LYS A 239 27.29 14.26 -10.81
N LEU A 240 27.20 13.27 -9.94
CA LEU A 240 27.71 13.29 -8.57
C LEU A 240 28.72 12.16 -8.39
N SER A 241 29.53 12.21 -7.33
CA SER A 241 30.53 11.18 -7.05
C SER A 241 30.87 11.02 -5.56
N ASN A 242 30.23 11.83 -4.72
CA ASN A 242 30.50 11.82 -3.28
C ASN A 242 29.25 11.45 -2.48
N THR A 243 29.44 11.15 -1.21
CA THR A 243 28.35 10.88 -0.26
C THR A 243 27.67 12.16 0.24
N ASN A 244 28.34 13.31 0.08
CA ASN A 244 27.83 14.63 0.43
C ASN A 244 28.02 15.55 -0.75
N GLU A 245 26.94 16.10 -1.26
CA GLU A 245 26.96 16.96 -2.45
C GLU A 245 26.10 18.22 -2.24
N THR A 246 26.52 19.28 -2.92
CA THR A 246 25.81 20.56 -2.90
C THR A 246 25.47 20.97 -4.32
N ILE A 247 24.22 21.30 -4.53
CA ILE A 247 23.66 21.72 -5.81
C ILE A 247 23.20 23.17 -5.70
N ASN A 248 23.75 24.04 -6.54
CA ASN A 248 23.31 25.42 -6.61
C ASN A 248 21.95 25.48 -7.33
N ILE A 249 20.93 25.99 -6.63
CA ILE A 249 19.58 26.20 -7.14
C ILE A 249 19.20 27.68 -7.20
N GLU A 250 20.19 28.59 -7.14
CA GLU A 250 19.95 30.04 -7.14
C GLU A 250 19.23 30.52 -8.40
N SER A 251 19.54 29.91 -9.54
CA SER A 251 18.94 30.24 -10.84
C SER A 251 17.49 29.79 -11.01
N LEU A 252 16.98 28.98 -10.11
CA LEU A 252 15.57 28.55 -10.16
C LEU A 252 14.66 29.61 -9.57
N ASP A 253 13.47 29.76 -10.13
CA ASP A 253 12.44 30.61 -9.56
C ASP A 253 11.88 30.05 -8.24
N THR A 254 11.23 30.92 -7.45
CA THR A 254 10.47 30.47 -6.27
C THR A 254 9.37 29.50 -6.69
N GLY A 255 9.33 28.33 -6.07
CA GLY A 255 8.35 27.30 -6.46
C GLY A 255 8.65 25.92 -5.93
N ILE A 256 7.87 24.95 -6.42
CA ILE A 256 8.01 23.53 -6.11
C ILE A 256 8.73 22.85 -7.27
N TYR A 257 9.69 22.00 -6.92
CA TYR A 257 10.45 21.16 -7.84
C TYR A 257 10.47 19.73 -7.35
N ILE A 258 10.58 18.78 -8.27
CA ILE A 258 10.84 17.38 -7.96
C ILE A 258 12.30 17.10 -8.27
N ALA A 259 13.04 16.66 -7.26
CA ALA A 259 14.39 16.19 -7.41
C ALA A 259 14.40 14.65 -7.52
N LYS A 260 15.21 14.13 -8.43
CA LYS A 260 15.48 12.70 -8.60
C LYS A 260 16.96 12.47 -8.42
N VAL A 261 17.35 11.66 -7.43
CA VAL A 261 18.74 11.29 -7.14
C VAL A 261 18.95 9.81 -7.39
N SER A 262 20.16 9.42 -7.84
CA SER A 262 20.50 8.01 -8.06
C SER A 262 21.70 7.58 -7.20
N ILE A 263 21.60 6.34 -6.67
CA ILE A 263 22.62 5.63 -5.92
C ILE A 263 22.65 4.18 -6.42
N GLN A 264 23.79 3.68 -6.86
CA GLN A 264 23.98 2.29 -7.36
C GLN A 264 22.93 1.86 -8.41
N GLY A 265 22.62 2.79 -9.34
CA GLY A 265 21.64 2.55 -10.39
C GLY A 265 20.18 2.63 -9.93
N LYS A 266 19.91 2.80 -8.65
CA LYS A 266 18.58 3.03 -8.10
C LYS A 266 18.29 4.51 -7.97
N SER A 267 17.03 4.92 -8.05
CA SER A 267 16.65 6.34 -8.02
C SER A 267 15.57 6.58 -6.96
N LYS A 268 15.69 7.72 -6.23
CA LYS A 268 14.68 8.23 -5.31
C LYS A 268 14.27 9.64 -5.72
N SER A 269 12.96 9.89 -5.70
CA SER A 269 12.40 11.21 -5.99
C SER A 269 11.91 11.87 -4.70
N PHE A 270 12.12 13.19 -4.58
CA PHE A 270 11.66 13.96 -3.44
C PHE A 270 11.30 15.39 -3.84
N LYS A 271 10.43 16.00 -3.07
CA LYS A 271 9.94 17.36 -3.30
C LYS A 271 10.88 18.37 -2.64
N ILE A 272 11.25 19.42 -3.35
CA ILE A 272 11.90 20.60 -2.79
C ILE A 272 11.02 21.85 -3.00
N VAL A 273 11.09 22.76 -2.04
CA VAL A 273 10.39 24.06 -2.09
C VAL A 273 11.46 25.15 -2.02
N LYS A 274 11.61 25.89 -3.12
CA LYS A 274 12.46 27.09 -3.14
C LYS A 274 11.63 28.31 -2.78
N ASN A 275 12.02 28.98 -1.75
CA ASN A 275 11.46 30.25 -1.28
C ASN A 275 12.19 31.44 -1.91
#